data_149cd0295fc370d1874ad2e7a8e13698
#
_entry.id   149cd0295fc370d1874ad2e7a8e13698
#
_cell.length_a   1.000
_cell.length_b   1.000
_cell.length_c   1.000
_cell.angle_alpha   90.00
_cell.angle_beta   90.00
_cell.angle_gamma   90.00
#
_symmetry.space_group_name_H-M   'P 1'
#
loop_
_entity.id
_entity.type
_entity.pdbx_description
1 polymer ?
#
loop_
_entity_poly.entity_id
_entity_poly.type
_entity_poly.pdbx_seq_one_letter_code
_entity_poly.pdbx_strand_id
1 'polypeptide(L)'
;MKTNLGFESEICPENAYYREARDGVFDIFGLLCPRKLDHYRRVPEDVAAATSTSVAALSSNTAGGRLRFSADSEYIALYAEMPSMADMSHFARTGSSAFDIYVKCGAKYVYHDTFMPTLGDHYEAISRFKVPGMKDVMLHFPTYSDVKNLYIGVAEGSRIEHSAPYRYSKPVVYYGSS
;
A
#
# COMPACT_ATOMS: atom_id res chain seq x y z
N MET A 1 3.95 -10.93 -18.44
CA MET A 1 2.72 -10.53 -19.20
C MET A 1 2.55 -9.03 -19.12
N LYS A 2 2.10 -8.36 -20.18
CA LYS A 2 1.86 -6.91 -20.17
C LYS A 2 0.48 -6.61 -19.58
N THR A 3 0.44 -5.73 -18.57
CA THR A 3 -0.79 -5.33 -17.87
C THR A 3 -1.58 -4.28 -18.67
N ASN A 4 -2.81 -3.99 -18.26
CA ASN A 4 -3.63 -2.90 -18.83
C ASN A 4 -2.99 -1.50 -18.67
N LEU A 5 -2.05 -1.32 -17.75
CA LEU A 5 -1.30 -0.07 -17.53
C LEU A 5 0.05 -0.03 -18.25
N GLY A 6 0.43 -1.14 -18.91
CA GLY A 6 1.60 -1.20 -19.80
C GLY A 6 2.89 -1.65 -19.13
N PHE A 7 2.95 -1.85 -17.80
CA PHE A 7 4.10 -2.50 -17.18
C PHE A 7 4.05 -4.03 -17.36
N GLU A 8 5.21 -4.66 -17.28
CA GLU A 8 5.30 -6.12 -17.35
C GLU A 8 5.16 -6.71 -15.95
N SER A 9 4.43 -7.82 -15.84
CA SER A 9 4.26 -8.59 -14.61
C SER A 9 4.60 -10.06 -14.86
N GLU A 10 5.32 -10.66 -13.92
CA GLU A 10 5.69 -12.08 -13.96
C GLU A 10 4.66 -12.98 -13.27
N ILE A 11 3.93 -12.42 -12.27
CA ILE A 11 2.98 -13.18 -11.45
C ILE A 11 1.51 -12.84 -11.71
N CYS A 12 1.25 -11.81 -12.51
CA CYS A 12 -0.10 -11.33 -12.81
C CYS A 12 -0.96 -12.46 -13.42
N PRO A 13 -2.12 -12.78 -12.86
CA PRO A 13 -3.12 -13.62 -13.52
C PRO A 13 -3.52 -13.00 -14.88
N GLU A 14 -3.79 -13.85 -15.89
CA GLU A 14 -4.16 -13.40 -17.25
C GLU A 14 -5.37 -12.45 -17.26
N ASN A 15 -6.24 -12.58 -16.29
CA ASN A 15 -7.43 -11.77 -16.13
C ASN A 15 -7.29 -10.64 -15.11
N ALA A 16 -6.07 -10.22 -14.74
CA ALA A 16 -5.89 -9.14 -13.79
C ALA A 16 -6.03 -7.76 -14.45
N TYR A 17 -6.81 -6.91 -13.80
CA TYR A 17 -6.98 -5.51 -14.14
C TYR A 17 -6.39 -4.63 -13.04
N TYR A 18 -5.36 -3.84 -13.38
CA TYR A 18 -4.66 -2.96 -12.44
C TYR A 18 -5.20 -1.54 -12.47
N ARG A 19 -5.23 -0.92 -11.30
CA ARG A 19 -5.50 0.51 -11.08
C ARG A 19 -4.40 1.12 -10.22
N GLU A 20 -4.05 2.36 -10.50
CA GLU A 20 -3.12 3.10 -9.63
C GLU A 20 -3.79 3.39 -8.28
N ALA A 21 -3.05 3.23 -7.18
CA ALA A 21 -3.57 3.48 -5.84
C ALA A 21 -3.97 4.95 -5.59
N ARG A 22 -3.48 5.88 -6.41
CA ARG A 22 -3.92 7.29 -6.40
C ARG A 22 -5.26 7.53 -7.08
N ASP A 23 -5.82 6.52 -7.75
CA ASP A 23 -7.16 6.60 -8.35
C ASP A 23 -8.21 6.92 -7.28
N GLY A 24 -9.22 7.69 -7.67
CA GLY A 24 -10.26 8.21 -6.78
C GLY A 24 -11.05 7.15 -6.02
N VAL A 25 -11.10 5.91 -6.50
CA VAL A 25 -11.82 4.81 -5.84
C VAL A 25 -11.15 4.31 -4.56
N PHE A 26 -9.87 4.57 -4.38
CA PHE A 26 -9.10 4.16 -3.19
C PHE A 26 -9.04 5.30 -2.17
N ASP A 27 -9.17 4.99 -0.90
CA ASP A 27 -9.00 5.95 0.20
C ASP A 27 -7.60 5.78 0.82
N ILE A 28 -6.76 6.84 0.73
CA ILE A 28 -5.40 6.83 1.28
C ILE A 28 -5.35 7.69 2.54
N PHE A 29 -4.82 7.11 3.63
CA PHE A 29 -4.67 7.75 4.93
C PHE A 29 -3.23 7.67 5.43
N GLY A 30 -2.85 8.58 6.33
CA GLY A 30 -1.57 8.57 7.03
C GLY A 30 -0.38 9.06 6.21
N LEU A 31 -0.61 9.56 4.99
CA LEU A 31 0.43 10.09 4.09
C LEU A 31 0.09 11.53 3.67
N LEU A 32 1.13 12.32 3.45
CA LEU A 32 0.99 13.72 3.04
C LEU A 32 0.54 13.81 1.58
N CYS A 33 -0.59 14.49 1.33
CA CYS A 33 -1.09 14.80 -0.02
C CYS A 33 -0.85 13.67 -1.05
N PRO A 34 -1.25 12.42 -0.77
CA PRO A 34 -0.78 11.23 -1.48
C PRO A 34 -1.12 11.21 -2.98
N ARG A 35 -2.11 12.03 -3.42
CA ARG A 35 -2.51 12.15 -4.83
C ARG A 35 -1.80 13.27 -5.59
N LYS A 36 -0.99 14.10 -4.90
CA LYS A 36 -0.36 15.28 -5.50
C LYS A 36 1.16 15.17 -5.61
N LEU A 37 1.76 14.27 -4.84
CA LEU A 37 3.20 14.10 -4.78
C LEU A 37 3.65 12.90 -5.64
N ASP A 38 4.83 13.00 -6.22
CA ASP A 38 5.42 11.95 -7.04
C ASP A 38 5.76 10.69 -6.23
N HIS A 39 6.09 10.88 -4.94
CA HIS A 39 6.37 9.82 -3.99
C HIS A 39 5.42 9.91 -2.81
N TYR A 40 5.08 8.77 -2.22
CA TYR A 40 4.39 8.75 -0.95
C TYR A 40 5.36 9.16 0.16
N ARG A 41 4.93 10.08 1.03
CA ARG A 41 5.75 10.57 2.16
C ARG A 41 4.87 11.02 3.32
N ARG A 42 5.49 11.18 4.49
CA ARG A 42 4.80 11.55 5.72
C ARG A 42 4.90 13.04 6.03
N VAL A 43 5.98 13.69 5.64
CA VAL A 43 6.32 15.08 6.00
C VAL A 43 6.72 15.83 4.74
N PRO A 44 6.43 17.16 4.63
CA PRO A 44 6.96 17.98 3.56
C PRO A 44 8.49 17.93 3.50
N GLU A 45 9.04 17.93 2.31
CA GLU A 45 10.49 17.74 2.09
C GLU A 45 11.32 18.86 2.69
N ASP A 46 10.88 20.09 2.51
CA ASP A 46 11.51 21.29 3.06
C ASP A 46 11.51 21.29 4.59
N VAL A 47 10.41 20.88 5.20
CA VAL A 47 10.30 20.73 6.67
C VAL A 47 11.23 19.62 7.17
N ALA A 48 11.27 18.50 6.49
CA ALA A 48 12.15 17.37 6.85
C ALA A 48 13.64 17.77 6.77
N ALA A 49 14.04 18.42 5.67
CA ALA A 49 15.40 18.91 5.46
C ALA A 49 15.82 19.96 6.49
N ALA A 50 14.91 20.88 6.85
CA ALA A 50 15.16 21.91 7.86
C ALA A 50 15.27 21.33 9.28
N THR A 51 14.70 20.13 9.54
CA THR A 51 14.72 19.52 10.87
C THR A 51 16.03 18.80 11.17
N SER A 52 16.42 17.82 10.37
CA SER A 52 17.71 17.13 10.46
C SER A 52 17.92 16.19 9.28
N THR A 53 19.17 15.77 9.05
CA THR A 53 19.51 14.77 8.03
C THR A 53 18.77 13.44 8.24
N SER A 54 18.61 13.00 9.48
CA SER A 54 17.89 11.75 9.79
C SER A 54 16.40 11.88 9.49
N VAL A 55 15.77 13.01 9.83
CA VAL A 55 14.36 13.26 9.49
C VAL A 55 14.18 13.36 7.98
N ALA A 56 15.10 14.03 7.27
CA ALA A 56 15.08 14.08 5.81
C ALA A 56 15.11 12.67 5.20
N ALA A 57 16.04 11.83 5.64
CA ALA A 57 16.19 10.45 5.14
C ALA A 57 14.98 9.56 5.42
N LEU A 58 14.34 9.69 6.60
CA LEU A 58 13.22 8.84 7.01
C LEU A 58 11.84 9.40 6.65
N SER A 59 11.74 10.62 6.19
CA SER A 59 10.47 11.30 5.89
C SER A 59 9.72 10.71 4.69
N SER A 60 10.46 10.08 3.77
CA SER A 60 9.94 9.38 2.59
C SER A 60 9.45 7.96 2.92
N ASN A 61 9.89 7.38 4.04
CA ASN A 61 9.38 6.07 4.47
C ASN A 61 7.89 6.18 4.81
N THR A 62 7.12 5.17 4.42
CA THR A 62 5.65 5.24 4.38
C THR A 62 4.94 4.69 5.62
N ALA A 63 5.66 4.53 6.74
CA ALA A 63 5.11 4.04 8.00
C ALA A 63 3.80 4.76 8.41
N GLY A 64 2.76 3.99 8.70
CA GLY A 64 1.43 4.52 9.04
C GLY A 64 0.53 4.82 7.83
N GLY A 65 1.06 4.73 6.60
CA GLY A 65 0.27 4.79 5.38
C GLY A 65 -0.74 3.64 5.30
N ARG A 66 -1.95 3.93 4.85
CA ARG A 66 -3.02 2.92 4.66
C ARG A 66 -3.82 3.24 3.42
N LEU A 67 -4.10 2.19 2.64
CA LEU A 67 -5.01 2.22 1.52
C LEU A 67 -6.26 1.41 1.89
N ARG A 68 -7.45 1.96 1.66
CA ARG A 68 -8.71 1.27 1.92
C ARG A 68 -9.60 1.27 0.69
N PHE A 69 -10.28 0.16 0.47
CA PHE A 69 -11.27 -0.03 -0.59
C PHE A 69 -12.10 -1.29 -0.32
N SER A 70 -13.18 -1.46 -1.04
CA SER A 70 -13.94 -2.71 -1.07
C SER A 70 -13.85 -3.34 -2.46
N ALA A 71 -13.70 -4.65 -2.53
CA ALA A 71 -13.67 -5.39 -3.80
C ALA A 71 -14.30 -6.78 -3.67
N ASP A 72 -14.93 -7.26 -4.75
CA ASP A 72 -15.47 -8.63 -4.81
C ASP A 72 -14.54 -9.62 -5.54
N SER A 73 -13.32 -9.19 -5.84
CA SER A 73 -12.29 -10.02 -6.45
C SER A 73 -11.91 -11.24 -5.59
N GLU A 74 -11.53 -12.32 -6.22
CA GLU A 74 -11.01 -13.53 -5.56
C GLU A 74 -9.55 -13.40 -5.11
N TYR A 75 -8.87 -12.36 -5.56
CA TYR A 75 -7.51 -12.01 -5.15
C TYR A 75 -7.29 -10.50 -5.18
N ILE A 76 -6.25 -10.06 -4.49
CA ILE A 76 -5.62 -8.76 -4.69
C ILE A 76 -4.19 -9.02 -5.16
N ALA A 77 -3.83 -8.49 -6.32
CA ALA A 77 -2.46 -8.40 -6.79
C ALA A 77 -1.90 -7.01 -6.46
N LEU A 78 -0.62 -6.96 -6.18
CA LEU A 78 0.11 -5.73 -5.87
C LEU A 78 1.32 -5.63 -6.79
N TYR A 79 1.55 -4.44 -7.34
CA TYR A 79 2.81 -4.04 -7.95
C TYR A 79 3.23 -2.71 -7.33
N ALA A 80 4.41 -2.66 -6.74
CA ALA A 80 4.93 -1.48 -6.05
C ALA A 80 6.29 -1.09 -6.62
N GLU A 81 6.42 0.16 -7.06
CA GLU A 81 7.72 0.77 -7.36
C GLU A 81 8.30 1.36 -6.08
N MET A 82 9.47 0.84 -5.69
CA MET A 82 10.12 1.15 -4.42
C MET A 82 11.59 1.50 -4.67
N PRO A 83 11.90 2.76 -4.99
CA PRO A 83 13.25 3.17 -5.38
C PRO A 83 14.31 2.98 -4.28
N SER A 84 13.85 2.89 -3.02
CA SER A 84 14.71 2.58 -1.88
C SER A 84 14.00 1.58 -0.97
N MET A 85 14.42 0.31 -1.07
CA MET A 85 13.93 -0.78 -0.23
C MET A 85 14.94 -1.08 0.87
N ALA A 86 14.47 -1.06 2.13
CA ALA A 86 15.33 -1.35 3.27
C ALA A 86 15.75 -2.83 3.30
N ASP A 87 17.04 -3.06 3.40
CA ASP A 87 17.63 -4.38 3.65
C ASP A 87 18.45 -4.30 4.93
N MET A 88 17.85 -4.69 6.04
CA MET A 88 18.40 -4.55 7.39
C MET A 88 18.80 -5.92 7.95
N SER A 89 20.04 -6.07 8.41
CA SER A 89 20.54 -7.33 8.96
C SER A 89 19.82 -7.79 10.24
N HIS A 90 19.18 -6.88 10.94
CA HIS A 90 18.52 -7.12 12.24
C HIS A 90 16.99 -7.05 12.17
N PHE A 91 16.41 -6.79 11.00
CA PHE A 91 14.97 -6.66 10.85
C PHE A 91 14.48 -7.36 9.57
N ALA A 92 13.50 -8.24 9.72
CA ALA A 92 12.99 -9.01 8.60
C ALA A 92 12.41 -8.09 7.51
N ARG A 93 12.70 -8.40 6.25
CA ARG A 93 12.20 -7.61 5.10
C ARG A 93 10.68 -7.52 5.05
N THR A 94 9.98 -8.55 5.51
CA THR A 94 8.51 -8.52 5.67
C THR A 94 8.04 -7.44 6.64
N GLY A 95 8.83 -7.10 7.64
CA GLY A 95 8.51 -6.01 8.57
C GLY A 95 8.95 -4.64 8.07
N SER A 96 10.04 -4.54 7.29
CA SER A 96 10.58 -3.25 6.81
C SER A 96 9.97 -2.78 5.50
N SER A 97 9.68 -3.69 4.57
CA SER A 97 9.43 -3.37 3.16
C SER A 97 8.13 -3.96 2.61
N ALA A 98 7.42 -4.80 3.36
CA ALA A 98 6.18 -5.42 2.90
C ALA A 98 4.97 -4.51 3.06
N PHE A 99 3.96 -4.78 2.23
CA PHE A 99 2.59 -4.35 2.47
C PHE A 99 1.83 -5.49 3.18
N ASP A 100 1.10 -5.15 4.24
CA ASP A 100 0.23 -6.09 4.94
C ASP A 100 -1.23 -5.86 4.55
N ILE A 101 -1.95 -6.94 4.26
CA ILE A 101 -3.36 -6.88 3.91
C ILE A 101 -4.24 -7.37 5.06
N TYR A 102 -5.24 -6.59 5.41
CA TYR A 102 -6.27 -6.86 6.39
C TYR A 102 -7.63 -6.86 5.73
N VAL A 103 -8.52 -7.71 6.21
CA VAL A 103 -9.91 -7.81 5.75
C VAL A 103 -10.84 -7.57 6.92
N LYS A 104 -11.92 -6.83 6.69
CA LYS A 104 -12.91 -6.53 7.72
C LYS A 104 -13.77 -7.76 8.02
N CYS A 105 -13.77 -8.15 9.28
CA CYS A 105 -14.62 -9.20 9.85
C CYS A 105 -15.48 -8.59 10.96
N GLY A 106 -16.76 -8.38 10.69
CA GLY A 106 -17.65 -7.67 11.61
C GLY A 106 -17.20 -6.21 11.82
N ALA A 107 -16.86 -5.86 13.07
CA ALA A 107 -16.44 -4.51 13.44
C ALA A 107 -14.92 -4.28 13.36
N LYS A 108 -14.13 -5.30 13.08
CA LYS A 108 -12.66 -5.25 13.14
C LYS A 108 -12.02 -5.64 11.80
N TYR A 109 -10.86 -5.05 11.51
CA TYR A 109 -9.96 -5.55 10.50
C TYR A 109 -9.10 -6.66 11.10
N VAL A 110 -9.01 -7.78 10.40
CA VAL A 110 -8.23 -8.96 10.78
C VAL A 110 -7.12 -9.14 9.75
N TYR A 111 -5.92 -9.42 10.23
CA TYR A 111 -4.79 -9.75 9.36
C TYR A 111 -5.16 -10.92 8.44
N HIS A 112 -4.87 -10.76 7.17
CA HIS A 112 -5.14 -11.77 6.15
C HIS A 112 -3.84 -12.34 5.59
N ASP A 113 -2.90 -11.46 5.17
CA ASP A 113 -1.68 -11.89 4.49
C ASP A 113 -0.64 -10.76 4.49
N THR A 114 0.60 -11.09 4.11
CA THR A 114 1.69 -10.15 3.85
C THR A 114 2.19 -10.36 2.42
N PHE A 115 2.22 -9.29 1.63
CA PHE A 115 2.84 -9.30 0.31
C PHE A 115 4.36 -9.34 0.46
N MET A 116 4.93 -10.53 0.20
CA MET A 116 6.36 -10.83 0.43
C MET A 116 7.24 -10.07 -0.54
N PRO A 117 8.08 -9.11 -0.08
CA PRO A 117 8.91 -8.31 -0.97
C PRO A 117 10.15 -9.07 -1.43
N THR A 118 10.46 -8.96 -2.70
CA THR A 118 11.77 -9.29 -3.28
C THR A 118 12.65 -8.05 -3.28
N LEU A 119 13.99 -8.21 -3.18
CA LEU A 119 14.91 -7.08 -3.29
C LEU A 119 14.92 -6.55 -4.73
N GLY A 120 14.91 -5.22 -4.84
CA GLY A 120 14.90 -4.52 -6.12
C GLY A 120 14.35 -3.11 -5.98
N ASP A 121 14.09 -2.46 -7.09
CA ASP A 121 13.41 -1.17 -7.19
C ASP A 121 11.89 -1.29 -7.34
N HIS A 122 11.41 -2.50 -7.47
CA HIS A 122 9.99 -2.87 -7.46
C HIS A 122 9.81 -4.30 -6.99
N TYR A 123 8.61 -4.65 -6.58
CA TYR A 123 8.18 -6.03 -6.44
C TYR A 123 6.69 -6.18 -6.70
N GLU A 124 6.30 -7.40 -6.94
CA GLU A 124 4.91 -7.79 -7.11
C GLU A 124 4.58 -9.01 -6.27
N ALA A 125 3.34 -9.07 -5.82
CA ALA A 125 2.83 -10.18 -5.03
C ALA A 125 1.31 -10.30 -5.21
N ILE A 126 0.76 -11.47 -4.85
CA ILE A 126 -0.67 -11.76 -4.94
C ILE A 126 -1.15 -12.41 -3.66
N SER A 127 -2.26 -11.95 -3.14
CA SER A 127 -2.98 -12.54 -2.00
C SER A 127 -4.36 -13.00 -2.44
N ARG A 128 -4.72 -14.26 -2.12
CA ARG A 128 -5.97 -14.89 -2.55
C ARG A 128 -6.95 -15.03 -1.41
N PHE A 129 -8.24 -14.84 -1.72
CA PHE A 129 -9.32 -15.01 -0.75
C PHE A 129 -9.99 -16.38 -0.93
N LYS A 130 -10.26 -17.03 0.17
CA LYS A 130 -11.03 -18.30 0.19
C LYS A 130 -12.54 -18.09 0.15
N VAL A 131 -13.00 -16.87 0.48
CA VAL A 131 -14.42 -16.55 0.59
C VAL A 131 -14.81 -15.60 -0.54
N PRO A 132 -15.85 -15.92 -1.31
CA PRO A 132 -16.34 -15.05 -2.38
C PRO A 132 -17.05 -13.80 -1.83
N GLY A 133 -17.39 -12.89 -2.73
CA GLY A 133 -18.19 -11.69 -2.44
C GLY A 133 -17.35 -10.47 -2.06
N MET A 134 -18.04 -9.38 -1.73
CA MET A 134 -17.44 -8.09 -1.39
C MET A 134 -16.64 -8.17 -0.08
N LYS A 135 -15.41 -7.68 -0.12
CA LYS A 135 -14.50 -7.60 1.03
C LYS A 135 -14.04 -6.16 1.22
N ASP A 136 -14.15 -5.65 2.44
CA ASP A 136 -13.59 -4.35 2.83
C ASP A 136 -12.13 -4.59 3.23
N VAL A 137 -11.22 -4.07 2.42
CA VAL A 137 -9.78 -4.33 2.47
C VAL A 137 -9.05 -3.10 3.01
N MET A 138 -8.08 -3.33 3.86
CA MET A 138 -7.12 -2.33 4.32
C MET A 138 -5.70 -2.84 4.07
N LEU A 139 -4.92 -2.07 3.32
CA LEU A 139 -3.53 -2.34 3.01
C LEU A 139 -2.66 -1.37 3.80
N HIS A 140 -1.74 -1.89 4.60
CA HIS A 140 -0.74 -1.08 5.30
C HIS A 140 0.52 -0.95 4.45
N PHE A 141 1.03 0.27 4.36
CA PHE A 141 2.28 0.58 3.67
C PHE A 141 3.50 0.11 4.48
N PRO A 142 4.67 -0.09 3.81
CA PRO A 142 5.93 -0.42 4.45
C PRO A 142 6.35 0.56 5.54
N THR A 143 7.12 0.06 6.52
CA THR A 143 7.57 0.89 7.64
C THR A 143 8.88 1.64 7.35
N TYR A 144 9.82 1.03 6.60
CA TYR A 144 11.18 1.56 6.38
C TYR A 144 11.57 1.66 4.91
N SER A 145 10.60 1.70 4.01
CA SER A 145 10.89 1.78 2.57
C SER A 145 10.11 2.90 1.92
N ASP A 146 10.71 3.44 0.88
CA ASP A 146 10.07 4.44 0.04
C ASP A 146 9.14 3.76 -0.96
N VAL A 147 8.00 4.35 -1.20
CA VAL A 147 7.06 3.91 -2.23
C VAL A 147 6.83 5.07 -3.19
N LYS A 148 7.15 4.86 -4.46
CA LYS A 148 6.92 5.83 -5.53
C LYS A 148 5.53 5.64 -6.11
N ASN A 149 5.26 4.45 -6.62
CA ASN A 149 3.97 4.08 -7.19
C ASN A 149 3.47 2.76 -6.60
N LEU A 150 2.17 2.65 -6.49
CA LEU A 150 1.47 1.45 -6.03
C LEU A 150 0.30 1.17 -6.96
N TYR A 151 0.22 -0.04 -7.46
CA TYR A 151 -0.84 -0.51 -8.33
C TYR A 151 -1.53 -1.70 -7.70
N ILE A 152 -2.85 -1.69 -7.71
CA ILE A 152 -3.71 -2.73 -7.16
C ILE A 152 -4.39 -3.44 -8.31
N GLY A 153 -4.13 -4.73 -8.44
CA GLY A 153 -4.75 -5.62 -9.41
C GLY A 153 -5.89 -6.43 -8.79
N VAL A 154 -6.97 -6.55 -9.53
CA VAL A 154 -8.13 -7.38 -9.21
C VAL A 154 -8.49 -8.23 -10.42
N ALA A 155 -9.31 -9.26 -10.26
CA ALA A 155 -9.84 -10.00 -11.37
C ALA A 155 -10.67 -9.08 -12.28
N GLU A 156 -10.51 -9.20 -13.60
CA GLU A 156 -11.26 -8.42 -14.58
C GLU A 156 -12.77 -8.58 -14.35
N GLY A 157 -13.50 -7.46 -14.42
CA GLY A 157 -14.93 -7.42 -14.13
C GLY A 157 -15.28 -7.33 -12.64
N SER A 158 -14.31 -7.44 -11.73
CA SER A 158 -14.55 -7.21 -10.31
C SER A 158 -14.92 -5.76 -10.03
N ARG A 159 -15.87 -5.56 -9.11
CA ARG A 159 -16.22 -4.23 -8.61
C ARG A 159 -15.20 -3.79 -7.57
N ILE A 160 -14.80 -2.52 -7.68
CA ILE A 160 -14.02 -1.83 -6.65
C ILE A 160 -14.84 -0.61 -6.23
N GLU A 161 -15.01 -0.46 -4.92
CA GLU A 161 -15.81 0.61 -4.32
C GLU A 161 -15.03 1.23 -3.14
N HIS A 162 -15.41 2.43 -2.72
CA HIS A 162 -14.93 2.99 -1.46
C HIS A 162 -15.27 2.09 -0.28
N SER A 163 -14.36 1.97 0.66
CA SER A 163 -14.70 1.39 1.97
C SER A 163 -15.73 2.25 2.72
N ALA A 164 -16.50 1.64 3.60
CA ALA A 164 -17.34 2.39 4.52
C ALA A 164 -16.51 3.44 5.30
N PRO A 165 -17.00 4.66 5.47
CA PRO A 165 -16.25 5.71 6.16
C PRO A 165 -15.91 5.31 7.60
N TYR A 166 -14.84 5.89 8.15
CA TYR A 166 -14.56 5.75 9.57
C TYR A 166 -15.68 6.34 10.42
N ARG A 167 -15.93 5.72 11.57
CA ARG A 167 -16.94 6.22 12.54
C ARG A 167 -16.69 7.68 12.96
N TYR A 168 -15.41 8.06 13.07
CA TYR A 168 -15.01 9.42 13.45
C TYR A 168 -14.37 10.11 12.26
N SER A 169 -14.83 11.31 11.95
CA SER A 169 -14.32 12.11 10.83
C SER A 169 -12.97 12.80 11.12
N LYS A 170 -12.67 13.02 12.41
CA LYS A 170 -11.40 13.63 12.83
C LYS A 170 -10.38 12.54 13.12
N PRO A 171 -9.18 12.58 12.52
CA PRO A 171 -8.13 11.62 12.80
C PRO A 171 -7.53 11.85 14.19
N VAL A 172 -7.06 10.78 14.81
CA VAL A 172 -6.07 10.84 15.89
C VAL A 172 -4.71 10.66 15.24
N VAL A 173 -3.82 11.62 15.40
CA VAL A 173 -2.49 11.61 14.82
C VAL A 173 -1.50 11.25 15.92
N TYR A 174 -0.74 10.16 15.68
CA TYR A 174 0.42 9.79 16.48
C TYR A 174 1.67 10.19 15.72
N TYR A 175 2.46 11.07 16.30
CA TYR A 175 3.72 11.50 15.75
C TYR A 175 4.79 11.37 16.83
N GLY A 176 5.81 10.56 16.58
CA GLY A 176 6.86 10.32 17.55
C GLY A 176 8.06 9.61 16.92
N SER A 177 9.12 9.50 17.70
CA SER A 177 10.26 8.65 17.39
C SER A 177 10.06 7.27 18.02
N SER A 178 10.58 6.25 17.37
CA SER A 178 10.76 4.91 17.94
C SER A 178 11.98 4.88 18.84
#